data_f3f8c197d85ad7542bdb1ed5f0ef9548
#
_entry.id   f3f8c197d85ad7542bdb1ed5f0ef9548
#
_cell.length_a   1.000
_cell.length_b   1.000
_cell.length_c   1.000
_cell.angle_alpha   90.00
_cell.angle_beta   90.00
_cell.angle_gamma   90.00
#
_symmetry.space_group_name_H-M   'P 1'
#
loop_
_entity.id
_entity.type
_entity.pdbx_description
1 polymer ?
#
loop_
_entity_poly.entity_id
_entity_poly.type
_entity_poly.pdbx_seq_one_letter_code
_entity_poly.pdbx_strand_id
1 'polypeptide(L)' 'MTVDVRLGTRLGPGRRSMRLPAGATVADLIAALAPDLGRTPDELAGVAVATGGEVVGRERVLRDGEALALILPVAGG' A
#
# COMPACT_ATOMS: atom_id res chain seq x y z
N MET A 1 -10.79 2.88 10.42
CA MET A 1 -11.23 2.44 9.09
C MET A 1 -10.45 1.22 8.63
N THR A 2 -11.00 0.48 7.71
CA THR A 2 -10.35 -0.70 7.15
C THR A 2 -10.19 -0.51 5.66
N VAL A 3 -9.02 -0.87 5.14
CA VAL A 3 -8.75 -0.86 3.70
C VAL A 3 -8.23 -2.23 3.28
N ASP A 4 -8.53 -2.61 2.05
CA ASP A 4 -8.03 -3.85 1.47
C ASP A 4 -6.86 -3.52 0.56
N VAL A 5 -5.75 -4.23 0.77
CA VAL A 5 -4.54 -4.03 -0.01
C VAL A 5 -4.22 -5.29 -0.79
N ARG A 6 -4.14 -5.16 -2.09
CA ARG A 6 -3.67 -6.23 -2.96
C ARG A 6 -2.18 -6.05 -3.17
N LEU A 7 -1.42 -7.10 -2.95
CA LEU A 7 0.03 -7.05 -3.08
C LEU A 7 0.47 -7.64 -4.42
N GLY A 8 1.48 -7.03 -5.01
CA GLY A 8 2.15 -7.62 -6.14
C GLY A 8 2.91 -8.87 -5.71
N THR A 9 3.22 -9.75 -6.66
CA THR A 9 3.81 -11.05 -6.36
C THR A 9 5.10 -11.00 -5.55
N ARG A 10 5.85 -9.91 -5.67
CA ARG A 10 7.12 -9.75 -4.96
C ARG A 10 6.98 -9.28 -3.53
N LEU A 11 5.79 -8.85 -3.13
CA LEU A 11 5.57 -8.27 -1.80
C LEU A 11 5.07 -9.29 -0.79
N GLY A 12 4.66 -10.47 -1.24
CA GLY A 12 4.19 -11.52 -0.36
C GLY A 12 2.81 -12.03 -0.75
N PRO A 13 2.08 -12.65 0.19
CA PRO A 13 0.74 -13.17 -0.09
C PRO A 13 -0.18 -12.08 -0.64
N GLY A 14 -1.06 -12.46 -1.54
CA GLY A 14 -1.76 -11.57 -2.43
C GLY A 14 -2.66 -10.49 -1.84
N ARG A 15 -3.09 -10.61 -0.58
CA ARG A 15 -4.02 -9.65 0.03
C ARG A 15 -3.77 -9.40 1.50
N ARG A 16 -4.02 -8.16 1.92
CA ARG A 16 -3.99 -7.76 3.33
C ARG A 16 -5.16 -6.84 3.62
N SER A 17 -5.79 -7.05 4.77
CA SER A 17 -6.77 -6.11 5.30
C SER A 17 -6.09 -5.31 6.39
N MET A 18 -6.09 -3.98 6.25
CA MET A 18 -5.38 -3.10 7.18
C MET A 18 -6.35 -2.17 7.91
N ARG A 19 -6.16 -2.06 9.22
CA ARG A 19 -6.92 -1.10 10.03
C ARG A 19 -6.06 0.13 10.26
N LEU A 20 -6.63 1.29 9.95
CA LEU A 20 -5.94 2.56 10.06
C LEU A 20 -6.86 3.60 10.69
N PRO A 21 -6.31 4.63 11.35
CA PRO A 21 -7.16 5.72 11.85
C PRO A 21 -7.80 6.49 10.69
N ALA A 22 -8.96 7.07 10.96
CA ALA A 22 -9.63 7.93 9.99
C ALA A 22 -8.69 9.07 9.60
N GLY A 23 -8.67 9.40 8.32
CA GLY A 23 -7.78 10.45 7.82
C GLY A 23 -6.38 9.97 7.44
N ALA A 24 -6.08 8.67 7.61
CA ALA A 24 -4.79 8.13 7.23
C ALA A 24 -4.54 8.29 5.73
N THR A 25 -3.28 8.50 5.38
CA THR A 25 -2.85 8.67 4.00
C THR A 25 -2.23 7.39 3.45
N VAL A 26 -1.91 7.40 2.15
CA VAL A 26 -1.17 6.30 1.53
C VAL A 26 0.18 6.10 2.23
N ALA A 27 0.86 7.19 2.60
CA ALA A 27 2.12 7.10 3.35
C ALA A 27 1.93 6.36 4.68
N ASP A 28 0.85 6.66 5.38
CA ASP A 28 0.53 6.00 6.65
C ASP A 28 0.27 4.51 6.45
N LEU A 29 -0.41 4.15 5.37
CA LEU A 29 -0.65 2.76 5.01
C LEU A 29 0.67 2.01 4.79
N ILE A 30 1.57 2.59 4.03
CA ILE A 30 2.85 1.97 3.73
C ILE A 30 3.67 1.79 5.02
N ALA A 31 3.69 2.80 5.87
CA ALA A 31 4.40 2.71 7.16
C ALA A 31 3.85 1.61 8.05
N ALA A 32 2.53 1.43 8.06
CA ALA A 32 1.89 0.38 8.84
C ALA A 32 2.08 -1.00 8.23
N LEU A 33 2.12 -1.07 6.90
CA LEU A 33 2.21 -2.33 6.18
C LEU A 33 3.62 -2.92 6.17
N ALA A 34 4.64 -2.07 6.15
CA ALA A 34 6.02 -2.51 6.05
C ALA A 34 6.40 -3.59 7.09
N PRO A 35 6.20 -3.36 8.40
CA PRO A 35 6.55 -4.40 9.38
C PRO A 35 5.70 -5.67 9.22
N ASP A 36 4.46 -5.53 8.77
CA ASP A 36 3.58 -6.67 8.52
C ASP A 36 4.11 -7.56 7.40
N LEU A 37 4.86 -6.99 6.47
CA LEU A 37 5.50 -7.71 5.38
C LEU A 37 6.95 -8.10 5.70
N GLY A 38 7.44 -7.77 6.88
CA GLY A 38 8.83 -8.00 7.24
C GLY A 38 9.80 -7.11 6.50
N ARG A 39 9.35 -5.91 6.10
CA ARG A 39 10.14 -4.94 5.34
C ARG A 39 10.23 -3.62 6.07
N THR A 40 11.21 -2.80 5.68
CA THR A 40 11.30 -1.44 6.20
C THR A 40 10.54 -0.50 5.27
N PRO A 41 10.10 0.68 5.76
CA PRO A 41 9.47 1.67 4.89
C PRO A 41 10.35 2.08 3.71
N ASP A 42 11.68 2.12 3.90
CA ASP A 42 12.60 2.45 2.82
C ASP A 42 12.57 1.44 1.69
N GLU A 43 12.39 0.17 2.01
CA GLU A 43 12.26 -0.88 1.00
C GLU A 43 10.99 -0.72 0.16
N LEU A 44 9.98 -0.06 0.70
CA LEU A 44 8.73 0.20 0.02
C LEU A 44 8.67 1.58 -0.62
N ALA A 45 9.76 2.36 -0.56
CA ALA A 45 9.76 3.73 -1.09
C ALA A 45 9.48 3.78 -2.59
N GLY A 46 9.88 2.76 -3.33
CA GLY A 46 9.66 2.69 -4.77
C GLY A 46 8.35 2.05 -5.19
N VAL A 47 7.51 1.67 -4.23
CA VAL A 47 6.24 1.01 -4.53
C VAL A 47 5.24 2.00 -5.12
N ALA A 48 4.58 1.60 -6.20
CA ALA A 48 3.46 2.37 -6.75
C ALA A 48 2.17 1.88 -6.07
N VAL A 49 1.31 2.82 -5.74
CA VAL A 49 0.01 2.52 -5.13
C VAL A 49 -1.08 2.98 -6.08
N ALA A 50 -2.01 2.08 -6.38
CA ALA A 50 -3.12 2.37 -7.28
C ALA A 50 -4.44 2.07 -6.60
N THR A 51 -5.45 2.87 -6.92
CA THR A 51 -6.82 2.65 -6.48
C THR A 51 -7.76 3.20 -7.55
N GLY A 52 -8.86 2.49 -7.79
CA GLY A 52 -9.82 2.94 -8.81
C GLY A 52 -9.25 3.03 -10.21
N GLY A 53 -8.19 2.26 -10.52
CA GLY A 53 -7.56 2.29 -11.83
C GLY A 53 -6.53 3.40 -12.00
N GLU A 54 -6.20 4.15 -10.95
CA GLU A 54 -5.26 5.27 -11.01
C GLU A 54 -4.13 5.10 -9.99
N VAL A 55 -2.92 5.48 -10.39
CA VAL A 55 -1.79 5.58 -9.47
C VAL A 55 -1.97 6.85 -8.64
N VAL A 56 -1.81 6.72 -7.34
CA VAL A 56 -2.01 7.83 -6.40
C VAL A 56 -0.72 8.13 -5.64
N GLY A 57 -0.64 9.36 -5.15
CA GLY A 57 0.52 9.82 -4.39
C GLY A 57 0.43 9.45 -2.91
N ARG A 58 1.54 9.65 -2.22
CA ARG A 58 1.67 9.31 -0.80
C ARG A 58 0.77 10.15 0.10
N GLU A 59 0.44 11.35 -0.32
CA GLU A 59 -0.36 12.29 0.46
C GLU A 59 -1.86 12.08 0.32
N ARG A 60 -2.29 11.17 -0.53
CA ARG A 60 -3.72 10.92 -0.73
C ARG A 60 -4.34 10.32 0.52
N VAL A 61 -5.45 10.91 0.95
CA VAL A 61 -6.21 10.41 2.10
C VAL A 61 -7.03 9.19 1.69
N LEU A 62 -6.97 8.16 2.51
CA LEU A 62 -7.68 6.90 2.27
C LEU A 62 -9.11 6.97 2.77
N ARG A 63 -9.97 6.12 2.21
CA ARG A 63 -11.37 5.99 2.59
C ARG A 63 -11.63 4.61 3.16
N ASP A 64 -12.58 4.54 4.09
CA ASP A 64 -12.99 3.26 4.65
C ASP A 64 -13.53 2.35 3.53
N GLY A 65 -13.08 1.11 3.56
CA GLY A 65 -13.48 0.12 2.56
C GLY A 65 -12.76 0.23 1.23
N GLU A 66 -11.80 1.14 1.12
CA GLU A 66 -11.09 1.34 -0.14
C GLU A 66 -10.20 0.13 -0.48
N ALA A 67 -10.16 -0.22 -1.76
CA ALA A 67 -9.30 -1.27 -2.27
C ALA A 67 -8.11 -0.63 -2.98
N LEU A 68 -6.91 -1.03 -2.56
CA LEU A 68 -5.67 -0.49 -3.10
C LEU A 68 -4.79 -1.63 -3.62
N ALA A 69 -3.97 -1.33 -4.61
CA ALA A 69 -2.97 -2.27 -5.10
C ALA A 69 -1.59 -1.67 -4.91
N LEU A 70 -0.68 -2.44 -4.32
CA LEU A 70 0.72 -2.08 -4.21
C LEU A 70 1.50 -2.83 -5.28
N ILE A 71 2.23 -2.09 -6.08
CA ILE A 71 2.99 -2.65 -7.20
C ILE A 71 4.46 -2.28 -7.00
N LEU A 72 5.30 -3.31 -6.91
CA LEU A 72 6.73 -3.08 -6.83
C LEU A 72 7.27 -3.10 -8.27
N PRO A 73 7.79 -1.97 -8.77
CA PRO A 73 8.32 -1.92 -10.13
C PRO A 73 9.47 -2.90 -10.32
N VAL A 74 9.54 -3.50 -11.49
CA VAL A 74 10.65 -4.38 -11.85
C VAL A 74 11.85 -3.51 -12.22
N ALA A 75 12.91 -3.62 -11.43
CA ALA A 75 14.12 -2.85 -11.70
C ALA A 75 14.81 -3.36 -12.97
N GLY A 76 15.35 -2.42 -13.72
CA GLY A 76 16.11 -2.74 -14.91
C GLY A 76 15.27 -3.11 -16.09
N GLY A 77 14.04 -2.92 -15.94
CA GLY A 77 13.07 -3.05 -17.04
C GLY A 77 13.37 -4.15 -17.96
#